data_b4bf324bf81d4db6cf4c90142cb98b51
#
_entry.id   b4bf324bf81d4db6cf4c90142cb98b51
#
_cell.length_a   1.000
_cell.length_b   1.000
_cell.length_c   1.000
_cell.angle_alpha   90.00
_cell.angle_beta   90.00
_cell.angle_gamma   90.00
#
_symmetry.space_group_name_H-M   'P 1'
#
loop_
_entity.id
_entity.type
_entity.pdbx_description
1 polymer ?
#
loop_
_entity_poly.entity_id
_entity_poly.type
_entity_poly.pdbx_seq_one_letter_code
_entity_poly.pdbx_strand_id
1 'polypeptide(L)'
;MTVLVAYNESPQGEAAFRAAVEEARRRATTLTVLVLTPQPETSPVPAHLTDLVETADAGAVVEIAFRSDKIDVADAILDHAERSEAEAIVIGSRKRSPVGKFLLGSTTQRVLLDAAVPVLVIKAAV
;
A
#
# COMPACT_ATOMS: atom_id res chain seq x y z
N MET A 1 6.45 6.02 14.00
CA MET A 1 5.20 5.46 13.48
C MET A 1 5.02 5.91 12.04
N THR A 2 4.26 5.17 11.28
CA THR A 2 4.12 5.41 9.84
C THR A 2 2.76 4.93 9.35
N VAL A 3 2.32 5.41 8.18
CA VAL A 3 1.22 4.81 7.43
C VAL A 3 1.85 3.92 6.36
N LEU A 4 1.41 2.67 6.29
CA LEU A 4 1.91 1.71 5.32
C LEU A 4 0.94 1.59 4.16
N VAL A 5 1.43 1.75 2.93
CA VAL A 5 0.63 1.50 1.74
C VAL A 5 1.18 0.32 0.97
N ALA A 6 0.28 -0.59 0.57
CA ALA A 6 0.60 -1.70 -0.32
C ALA A 6 0.47 -1.20 -1.75
N TYR A 7 1.57 -1.16 -2.47
CA TYR A 7 1.64 -0.54 -3.79
C TYR A 7 2.01 -1.54 -4.88
N ASN A 8 1.31 -1.45 -6.00
CA ASN A 8 1.77 -2.03 -7.27
C ASN A 8 1.46 -1.03 -8.38
N GLU A 9 2.07 -1.21 -9.53
CA GLU A 9 1.83 -0.35 -10.67
C GLU A 9 0.51 -0.72 -11.35
N SER A 10 -0.57 -0.13 -10.83
CA SER A 10 -1.93 -0.38 -11.28
C SER A 10 -2.81 0.79 -10.86
N PRO A 11 -4.02 0.94 -11.44
CA PRO A 11 -4.93 1.99 -11.02
C PRO A 11 -5.28 1.91 -9.52
N GLN A 12 -5.48 0.71 -8.99
CA GLN A 12 -5.77 0.55 -7.56
C GLN A 12 -4.56 0.83 -6.69
N GLY A 13 -3.36 0.47 -7.14
CA GLY A 13 -2.13 0.78 -6.41
C GLY A 13 -1.87 2.27 -6.35
N GLU A 14 -2.09 2.97 -7.44
CA GLU A 14 -1.95 4.42 -7.48
C GLU A 14 -2.98 5.11 -6.60
N ALA A 15 -4.24 4.67 -6.66
CA ALA A 15 -5.29 5.22 -5.81
C ALA A 15 -4.97 5.02 -4.33
N ALA A 16 -4.47 3.85 -3.97
CA ALA A 16 -4.05 3.56 -2.61
C ALA A 16 -2.90 4.48 -2.17
N PHE A 17 -1.92 4.69 -3.04
CA PHE A 17 -0.81 5.57 -2.74
C PHE A 17 -1.29 6.99 -2.44
N ARG A 18 -2.16 7.54 -3.29
CA ARG A 18 -2.69 8.91 -3.09
C ARG A 18 -3.47 9.03 -1.79
N ALA A 19 -4.29 8.03 -1.47
CA ALA A 19 -5.03 8.00 -0.21
C ALA A 19 -4.09 7.90 0.99
N ALA A 20 -3.01 7.14 0.86
CA ALA A 20 -2.03 6.98 1.93
C ALA A 20 -1.27 8.29 2.21
N VAL A 21 -0.97 9.06 1.17
CA VAL A 21 -0.36 10.38 1.34
C VAL A 21 -1.27 11.28 2.19
N GLU A 22 -2.56 11.32 1.88
CA GLU A 22 -3.52 12.10 2.65
C GLU A 22 -3.63 11.61 4.08
N GLU A 23 -3.64 10.30 4.28
CA GLU A 23 -3.72 9.72 5.62
C GLU A 23 -2.48 10.03 6.46
N ALA A 24 -1.30 9.93 5.86
CA ALA A 24 -0.06 10.28 6.55
C ALA A 24 -0.04 11.77 6.93
N ARG A 25 -0.58 12.61 6.06
CA ARG A 25 -0.68 14.04 6.30
C ARG A 25 -1.59 14.34 7.49
N ARG A 26 -2.78 13.71 7.53
CA ARG A 26 -3.73 13.87 8.63
C ARG A 26 -3.16 13.42 9.96
N ARG A 27 -2.36 12.37 9.94
CA ARG A 27 -1.75 11.82 11.14
C ARG A 27 -0.42 12.46 11.50
N ALA A 28 0.08 13.36 10.64
CA ALA A 28 1.37 14.02 10.81
C ALA A 28 2.51 13.00 11.02
N THR A 29 2.54 11.96 10.18
CA THR A 29 3.50 10.86 10.29
C THR A 29 4.14 10.55 8.94
N THR A 30 5.09 9.64 8.95
CA THR A 30 5.78 9.22 7.73
C THR A 30 4.91 8.28 6.90
N LEU A 31 5.29 8.09 5.64
CA LEU A 31 4.65 7.15 4.73
C LEU A 31 5.65 6.07 4.36
N THR A 32 5.25 4.82 4.50
CA THR A 32 6.04 3.67 4.06
C THR A 32 5.32 3.01 2.89
N VAL A 33 6.01 2.89 1.77
CA VAL A 33 5.48 2.24 0.58
C VAL A 33 6.10 0.86 0.47
N LEU A 34 5.27 -0.17 0.56
CA LEU A 34 5.71 -1.55 0.31
C LEU A 34 5.36 -1.90 -1.13
N VAL A 35 6.37 -2.04 -1.97
CA VAL A 35 6.18 -2.43 -3.36
C VAL A 35 5.92 -3.92 -3.42
N LEU A 36 4.74 -4.31 -3.91
CA LEU A 36 4.30 -5.70 -3.89
C LEU A 36 4.94 -6.57 -4.96
N THR A 37 5.39 -5.96 -6.06
CA THR A 37 6.16 -6.70 -7.07
C THR A 37 7.49 -7.11 -6.47
N PRO A 38 7.81 -8.42 -6.42
CA PRO A 38 9.04 -8.87 -5.77
C PRO A 38 10.28 -8.32 -6.45
N GLN A 39 11.18 -7.74 -5.64
CA GLN A 39 12.44 -7.24 -6.13
C GLN A 39 13.51 -7.34 -5.03
N PRO A 40 14.79 -7.45 -5.40
CA PRO A 40 15.87 -7.36 -4.41
C PRO A 40 15.84 -6.01 -3.69
N GLU A 41 16.25 -6.00 -2.44
CA GLU A 41 16.28 -4.77 -1.64
C GLU A 41 17.12 -3.65 -2.26
N THR A 42 18.10 -4.03 -3.06
CA THR A 42 18.99 -3.08 -3.73
C THR A 42 18.45 -2.57 -5.06
N SER A 43 17.25 -2.99 -5.45
CA SER A 43 16.68 -2.57 -6.72
C SER A 43 16.38 -1.07 -6.72
N PRO A 44 16.52 -0.41 -7.87
CA PRO A 44 16.12 0.99 -7.97
C PRO A 44 14.61 1.13 -7.81
N VAL A 45 14.19 2.26 -7.29
CA VAL A 45 12.76 2.58 -7.17
C VAL A 45 12.15 2.65 -8.57
N PRO A 46 11.01 1.98 -8.82
CA PRO A 46 10.37 2.09 -10.13
C PRO A 46 10.08 3.54 -10.51
N ALA A 47 10.33 3.89 -11.77
CA ALA A 47 10.17 5.26 -12.24
C ALA A 47 8.76 5.80 -12.01
N HIS A 48 7.74 4.98 -12.22
CA HIS A 48 6.37 5.37 -11.99
C HIS A 48 6.13 5.77 -10.53
N LEU A 49 6.69 5.03 -9.59
CA LEU A 49 6.57 5.34 -8.17
C LEU A 49 7.34 6.62 -7.81
N THR A 50 8.53 6.81 -8.39
CA THR A 50 9.30 8.04 -8.20
C THR A 50 8.50 9.25 -8.63
N ASP A 51 7.85 9.18 -9.79
CA ASP A 51 7.00 10.25 -10.29
C ASP A 51 5.82 10.53 -9.35
N LEU A 52 5.19 9.48 -8.83
CA LEU A 52 4.09 9.64 -7.88
C LEU A 52 4.55 10.32 -6.59
N VAL A 53 5.71 9.94 -6.07
CA VAL A 53 6.25 10.54 -4.86
C VAL A 53 6.55 12.02 -5.08
N GLU A 54 7.16 12.37 -6.20
CA GLU A 54 7.50 13.75 -6.52
C GLU A 54 6.26 14.62 -6.73
N THR A 55 5.25 14.10 -7.45
CA THR A 55 4.04 14.88 -7.76
C THR A 55 3.07 14.98 -6.59
N ALA A 56 3.12 14.05 -5.65
CA ALA A 56 2.19 14.04 -4.52
C ALA A 56 2.49 15.13 -3.49
N ASP A 57 3.71 15.64 -3.46
CA ASP A 57 4.14 16.63 -2.47
C ASP A 57 3.66 16.25 -1.07
N ALA A 58 4.07 15.07 -0.65
CA ALA A 58 3.57 14.45 0.57
C ALA A 58 3.84 15.27 1.84
N GLY A 59 4.83 16.16 1.82
CA GLY A 59 5.23 16.92 2.99
C GLY A 59 5.75 16.04 4.12
N ALA A 60 5.96 14.76 3.84
CA ALA A 60 6.38 13.77 4.82
C ALA A 60 7.52 12.94 4.24
N VAL A 61 8.27 12.32 5.13
CA VAL A 61 9.32 11.39 4.72
C VAL A 61 8.66 10.14 4.15
N VAL A 62 9.09 9.74 2.96
CA VAL A 62 8.59 8.54 2.30
C VAL A 62 9.70 7.49 2.30
N GLU A 63 9.42 6.34 2.88
CA GLU A 63 10.32 5.21 2.86
C GLU A 63 9.76 4.16 1.90
N ILE A 64 10.63 3.53 1.12
CA ILE A 64 10.22 2.53 0.13
C ILE A 64 10.88 1.20 0.47
N ALA A 65 10.08 0.14 0.51
CA ALA A 65 10.53 -1.21 0.76
C ALA A 65 9.96 -2.13 -0.33
N PHE A 66 10.61 -3.25 -0.55
CA PHE A 66 10.19 -4.23 -1.56
C PHE A 66 9.82 -5.55 -0.90
N ARG A 67 8.78 -6.19 -1.42
CA ARG A 67 8.38 -7.51 -0.96
C ARG A 67 9.39 -8.56 -1.44
N SER A 68 9.73 -9.50 -0.57
CA SER A 68 10.48 -10.68 -0.97
C SER A 68 9.57 -11.65 -1.74
N ASP A 69 10.10 -12.28 -2.79
CA ASP A 69 9.36 -13.29 -3.55
C ASP A 69 9.11 -14.58 -2.75
N LYS A 70 9.78 -14.72 -1.60
CA LYS A 70 9.65 -15.90 -0.73
C LYS A 70 8.50 -15.79 0.27
N ILE A 71 7.86 -14.62 0.35
CA ILE A 71 6.80 -14.37 1.31
C ILE A 71 5.51 -14.05 0.57
N ASP A 72 4.41 -14.67 0.97
CA ASP A 72 3.09 -14.37 0.43
C ASP A 72 2.76 -12.87 0.60
N VAL A 73 2.00 -12.32 -0.35
CA VAL A 73 1.72 -10.89 -0.38
C VAL A 73 1.06 -10.40 0.91
N ALA A 74 0.02 -11.09 1.38
CA ALA A 74 -0.67 -10.71 2.61
C ALA A 74 0.25 -10.78 3.82
N ASP A 75 1.05 -11.84 3.92
CA ASP A 75 2.02 -12.00 5.00
C ASP A 75 3.06 -10.88 4.97
N ALA A 76 3.52 -10.49 3.79
CA ALA A 76 4.49 -9.42 3.64
C ALA A 76 3.93 -8.09 4.14
N ILE A 77 2.68 -7.79 3.81
CA ILE A 77 2.02 -6.56 4.25
C ILE A 77 1.87 -6.54 5.77
N LEU A 78 1.33 -7.62 6.34
CA LEU A 78 1.09 -7.72 7.77
C LEU A 78 2.39 -7.68 8.57
N ASP A 79 3.40 -8.39 8.11
CA ASP A 79 4.70 -8.45 8.76
C ASP A 79 5.41 -7.10 8.71
N HIS A 80 5.36 -6.43 7.56
CA HIS A 80 5.99 -5.12 7.42
C HIS A 80 5.28 -4.06 8.28
N ALA A 81 3.95 -4.14 8.37
CA ALA A 81 3.18 -3.24 9.22
C ALA A 81 3.60 -3.39 10.70
N GLU A 82 3.81 -4.62 11.14
CA GLU A 82 4.26 -4.87 12.51
C GLU A 82 5.67 -4.35 12.74
N ARG A 83 6.60 -4.67 11.85
CA ARG A 83 8.00 -4.25 12.00
C ARG A 83 8.19 -2.73 11.93
N SER A 84 7.40 -2.04 11.11
CA SER A 84 7.49 -0.59 10.95
C SER A 84 6.64 0.17 11.98
N GLU A 85 5.92 -0.53 12.82
CA GLU A 85 4.99 0.07 13.78
C GLU A 85 3.97 0.98 13.07
N ALA A 86 3.39 0.48 11.98
CA ALA A 86 2.41 1.23 11.21
C ALA A 86 1.17 1.51 12.06
N GLU A 87 0.67 2.73 11.97
CA GLU A 87 -0.59 3.08 12.66
C GLU A 87 -1.81 2.84 11.79
N ALA A 88 -1.62 2.60 10.50
CA ALA A 88 -2.69 2.24 9.57
C ALA A 88 -2.09 1.59 8.33
N ILE A 89 -2.88 0.76 7.69
CA ILE A 89 -2.53 0.13 6.41
C ILE A 89 -3.51 0.63 5.35
N VAL A 90 -2.98 1.03 4.19
CA VAL A 90 -3.80 1.43 3.05
C VAL A 90 -3.57 0.44 1.92
N ILE A 91 -4.64 -0.10 1.37
CA ILE A 91 -4.56 -1.08 0.31
C ILE A 91 -5.63 -0.81 -0.74
N GLY A 92 -5.25 -0.92 -2.00
CA GLY A 92 -6.20 -0.77 -3.10
C GLY A 92 -6.98 -2.06 -3.32
N SER A 93 -8.24 -1.91 -3.65
CA SER A 93 -9.04 -3.06 -3.99
C SER A 93 -9.21 -3.14 -5.49
N ARG A 94 -9.34 -4.37 -5.95
CA ARG A 94 -9.52 -4.64 -7.36
C ARG A 94 -10.91 -4.29 -7.83
N LYS A 95 -11.08 -4.37 -9.14
CA LYS A 95 -12.28 -4.09 -9.87
C LYS A 95 -13.49 -4.93 -9.44
N ARG A 96 -14.65 -4.46 -9.87
CA ARG A 96 -15.93 -5.13 -9.67
C ARG A 96 -16.00 -6.47 -10.38
N SER A 97 -16.88 -7.35 -9.88
CA SER A 97 -17.21 -8.57 -10.57
C SER A 97 -17.93 -8.27 -11.88
N PRO A 98 -18.04 -9.26 -12.80
CA PRO A 98 -18.79 -9.10 -14.05
C PRO A 98 -20.26 -8.70 -13.86
N VAL A 99 -20.83 -8.97 -12.69
CA VAL A 99 -22.22 -8.57 -12.39
C VAL A 99 -22.29 -7.20 -11.69
N GLY A 100 -21.21 -6.45 -11.67
CA GLY A 100 -21.19 -5.11 -11.13
C GLY A 100 -21.04 -5.01 -9.61
N LYS A 101 -20.90 -6.12 -8.92
CA LYS A 101 -20.73 -6.12 -7.48
C LYS A 101 -19.25 -5.88 -7.11
N PHE A 102 -19.07 -5.13 -6.05
CA PHE A 102 -17.74 -4.92 -5.50
C PHE A 102 -17.29 -6.18 -4.78
N LEU A 103 -16.12 -6.69 -5.15
CA LEU A 103 -15.53 -7.87 -4.51
C LEU A 103 -14.14 -7.54 -3.99
N LEU A 104 -13.87 -7.98 -2.78
CA LEU A 104 -12.52 -7.90 -2.22
C LEU A 104 -11.70 -9.09 -2.70
N GLY A 105 -10.46 -8.83 -3.12
CA GLY A 105 -9.52 -9.91 -3.40
C GLY A 105 -9.10 -10.63 -2.13
N SER A 106 -8.56 -11.83 -2.29
CA SER A 106 -8.15 -12.66 -1.15
C SER A 106 -7.07 -11.99 -0.28
N THR A 107 -6.13 -11.30 -0.91
CA THR A 107 -5.09 -10.58 -0.19
C THR A 107 -5.69 -9.49 0.69
N THR A 108 -6.59 -8.68 0.13
CA THR A 108 -7.24 -7.61 0.88
C THR A 108 -8.07 -8.15 2.02
N GLN A 109 -8.82 -9.23 1.80
CA GLN A 109 -9.60 -9.87 2.84
C GLN A 109 -8.73 -10.34 4.00
N ARG A 110 -7.62 -10.97 3.68
CA ARG A 110 -6.72 -11.48 4.72
C ARG A 110 -6.09 -10.35 5.52
N VAL A 111 -5.68 -9.28 4.86
CA VAL A 111 -5.14 -8.11 5.55
C VAL A 111 -6.18 -7.50 6.47
N LEU A 112 -7.43 -7.36 6.00
CA LEU A 112 -8.51 -6.84 6.84
C LEU A 112 -8.77 -7.68 8.08
N LEU A 113 -8.72 -9.00 7.93
CA LEU A 113 -9.03 -9.91 9.03
C LEU A 113 -7.90 -10.02 10.05
N ASP A 114 -6.66 -9.93 9.60
CA ASP A 114 -5.51 -10.23 10.44
C ASP A 114 -4.73 -9.00 10.92
N ALA A 115 -5.01 -7.82 10.39
CA ALA A 115 -4.29 -6.62 10.78
C ALA A 115 -4.64 -6.20 12.21
N ALA A 116 -3.62 -5.76 12.95
CA ALA A 116 -3.79 -5.25 14.30
C ALA A 116 -4.09 -3.75 14.33
N VAL A 117 -4.09 -3.09 13.17
CA VAL A 117 -4.32 -1.65 13.01
C VAL A 117 -5.43 -1.40 11.99
N PRO A 118 -6.00 -0.20 11.96
CA PRO A 118 -7.02 0.13 10.94
C PRO A 118 -6.51 -0.09 9.52
N VAL A 119 -7.39 -0.59 8.68
CA VAL A 119 -7.10 -0.83 7.26
C VAL A 119 -8.07 0.00 6.42
N LEU A 120 -7.51 0.83 5.55
CA LEU A 120 -8.27 1.61 4.58
C LEU A 120 -8.22 0.88 3.24
N VAL A 121 -9.38 0.47 2.77
CA VAL A 121 -9.50 -0.17 1.46
C VAL A 121 -9.97 0.87 0.46
N ILE A 122 -9.13 1.14 -0.53
CA ILE A 122 -9.37 2.20 -1.49
C ILE A 122 -9.87 1.60 -2.79
N LYS A 123 -11.04 2.04 -3.22
CA LYS A 123 -11.63 1.61 -4.48
C LYS A 123 -11.07 2.46 -5.61
N ALA A 124 -10.44 1.83 -6.58
CA ALA A 124 -10.00 2.54 -7.76
C ALA A 124 -11.20 2.86 -8.64
N ALA A 125 -11.21 4.07 -9.20
CA ALA A 125 -12.16 4.40 -10.25
C ALA A 125 -11.81 3.57 -11.49
N VAL A 126 -12.81 2.98 -12.10
CA VAL A 126 -12.64 2.13 -13.27
C VAL A 126 -12.77 2.94 -14.55
#